data_430855830cebf4a85552ebbba1957445
#
_entry.id   430855830cebf4a85552ebbba1957445
#
_cell.length_a   1.000
_cell.length_b   1.000
_cell.length_c   1.000
_cell.angle_alpha   90.00
_cell.angle_beta   90.00
_cell.angle_gamma   90.00
#
_symmetry.space_group_name_H-M   'P 1'
#
loop_
_entity.id
_entity.type
_entity.pdbx_description
1 polymer ?
#
loop_
_entity_poly.entity_id
_entity_poly.type
_entity_poly.pdbx_seq_one_letter_code
_entity_poly.pdbx_strand_id
1 'polypeptide(L)'
;MKKWFFLLISLPVIIISCSKGDESACGFSDSGASASAVEISYIQNYLSANSLTATQHSSGLFYTIDDPGTTNTAAICSNVTVNYTGSLMANGVVFDSNNSGAGISFVLGQLMVGWQKGLPLIKNGGRITLYIPPSLGYGAYDRTDNNGVVVIPGNSYLKFSIHLRDVQ
;
A
#
# COMPACT_ATOMS: atom_id res chain seq x y z
N MET A 1 39.35 -56.64 -33.28
CA MET A 1 38.84 -56.05 -32.04
C MET A 1 38.75 -54.53 -32.24
N LYS A 2 37.59 -54.02 -32.59
CA LYS A 2 37.33 -52.57 -32.84
C LYS A 2 36.78 -51.98 -31.56
N LYS A 3 37.53 -51.10 -30.91
CA LYS A 3 37.07 -50.30 -29.74
C LYS A 3 36.32 -49.06 -30.26
N TRP A 4 35.02 -48.98 -29.95
CA TRP A 4 34.24 -47.77 -30.18
C TRP A 4 34.35 -46.86 -28.95
N PHE A 5 34.91 -45.67 -29.19
CA PHE A 5 34.94 -44.56 -28.21
C PHE A 5 33.62 -43.77 -28.35
N PHE A 6 32.77 -43.88 -27.34
CA PHE A 6 31.61 -42.97 -27.23
C PHE A 6 32.07 -41.65 -26.62
N LEU A 7 32.05 -40.60 -27.44
CA LEU A 7 32.29 -39.22 -27.03
C LEU A 7 30.98 -38.67 -26.42
N LEU A 8 30.92 -38.55 -25.08
CA LEU A 8 29.81 -37.87 -24.39
C LEU A 8 30.02 -36.37 -24.53
N ILE A 9 29.24 -35.75 -25.42
CA ILE A 9 29.11 -34.29 -25.52
C ILE A 9 28.17 -33.82 -24.41
N SER A 10 28.72 -33.27 -23.33
CA SER A 10 27.94 -32.58 -22.30
C SER A 10 27.55 -31.20 -22.80
N LEU A 11 26.29 -31.03 -23.09
CA LEU A 11 25.69 -29.73 -23.41
C LEU A 11 25.57 -28.88 -22.11
N PRO A 12 26.17 -27.69 -22.02
CA PRO A 12 25.93 -26.83 -20.85
C PRO A 12 24.48 -26.32 -20.86
N VAL A 13 23.72 -26.67 -19.84
CA VAL A 13 22.45 -26.09 -19.55
C VAL A 13 22.67 -24.65 -19.06
N ILE A 14 22.42 -23.67 -19.93
CA ILE A 14 22.41 -22.26 -19.55
C ILE A 14 21.13 -22.03 -18.76
N ILE A 15 21.25 -21.95 -17.43
CA ILE A 15 20.16 -21.51 -16.57
C ILE A 15 20.06 -19.99 -16.76
N ILE A 16 19.09 -19.55 -17.55
CA ILE A 16 18.72 -18.13 -17.62
C ILE A 16 18.04 -17.83 -16.28
N SER A 17 18.82 -17.30 -15.34
CA SER A 17 18.28 -16.67 -14.15
C SER A 17 17.50 -15.43 -14.57
N CYS A 18 16.16 -15.49 -14.56
CA CYS A 18 15.33 -14.30 -14.58
C CYS A 18 15.65 -13.51 -13.31
N SER A 19 16.50 -12.49 -13.41
CA SER A 19 16.65 -11.49 -12.37
C SER A 19 15.30 -10.78 -12.23
N LYS A 20 14.67 -10.90 -11.04
CA LYS A 20 13.63 -9.96 -10.61
C LYS A 20 14.20 -8.56 -10.82
N GLY A 21 13.49 -7.72 -11.57
CA GLY A 21 13.89 -6.35 -11.81
C GLY A 21 14.26 -5.68 -10.47
N ASP A 22 15.36 -4.94 -10.48
CA ASP A 22 15.92 -4.24 -9.33
C ASP A 22 14.86 -3.26 -8.75
N GLU A 23 14.13 -3.68 -7.71
CA GLU A 23 13.26 -2.78 -6.93
C GLU A 23 14.05 -1.69 -6.19
N SER A 24 15.38 -1.78 -6.14
CA SER A 24 16.26 -0.84 -5.45
C SER A 24 16.66 0.39 -6.27
N ALA A 25 16.24 0.51 -7.52
CA ALA A 25 16.65 1.64 -8.40
C ALA A 25 16.15 3.02 -7.91
N CYS A 26 15.08 3.08 -7.09
CA CYS A 26 14.53 4.34 -6.56
C CYS A 26 14.89 4.62 -5.09
N GLY A 27 15.66 3.74 -4.43
CA GLY A 27 16.08 3.92 -3.04
C GLY A 27 15.01 3.63 -1.99
N PHE A 28 13.81 3.17 -2.36
CA PHE A 28 12.76 2.72 -1.45
C PHE A 28 12.75 1.21 -1.34
N SER A 29 12.45 0.71 -0.14
CA SER A 29 12.25 -0.71 0.13
C SER A 29 10.92 -0.92 0.85
N ASP A 30 10.36 -2.11 0.71
CA ASP A 30 9.14 -2.47 1.43
C ASP A 30 9.35 -2.41 2.94
N SER A 31 8.44 -1.73 3.64
CA SER A 31 8.50 -1.61 5.10
C SER A 31 8.07 -2.91 5.77
N GLY A 32 8.87 -3.39 6.73
CA GLY A 32 8.50 -4.49 7.62
C GLY A 32 7.57 -4.09 8.76
N ALA A 33 7.08 -2.84 8.81
CA ALA A 33 6.19 -2.37 9.87
C ALA A 33 4.86 -3.16 9.88
N SER A 34 4.38 -3.44 11.10
CA SER A 34 3.11 -4.12 11.32
C SER A 34 2.38 -3.52 12.53
N ALA A 35 1.06 -3.61 12.51
CA ALA A 35 0.21 -3.18 13.61
C ALA A 35 0.31 -4.15 14.80
N SER A 36 0.20 -3.59 15.99
CA SER A 36 0.07 -4.37 17.21
C SER A 36 -1.30 -5.05 17.32
N ALA A 37 -1.42 -6.09 18.16
CA ALA A 37 -2.69 -6.75 18.43
C ALA A 37 -3.77 -5.79 18.97
N VAL A 38 -3.36 -4.77 19.73
CA VAL A 38 -4.26 -3.74 20.27
C VAL A 38 -4.83 -2.88 19.15
N GLU A 39 -3.98 -2.44 18.20
CA GLU A 39 -4.40 -1.65 17.05
C GLU A 39 -5.34 -2.45 16.14
N ILE A 40 -5.02 -3.73 15.89
CA ILE A 40 -5.87 -4.63 15.12
C ILE A 40 -7.24 -4.76 15.78
N SER A 41 -7.30 -5.02 17.09
CA SER A 41 -8.55 -5.14 17.84
C SER A 41 -9.39 -3.86 17.80
N TYR A 42 -8.74 -2.68 17.85
CA TYR A 42 -9.46 -1.40 17.72
C TYR A 42 -10.18 -1.30 16.37
N ILE A 43 -9.48 -1.63 15.25
CA ILE A 43 -10.11 -1.56 13.93
C ILE A 43 -11.22 -2.58 13.78
N GLN A 44 -11.05 -3.82 14.30
CA GLN A 44 -12.10 -4.84 14.28
C GLN A 44 -13.36 -4.38 15.02
N ASN A 45 -13.19 -3.78 16.20
CA ASN A 45 -14.29 -3.21 16.98
C ASN A 45 -14.99 -2.05 16.24
N TYR A 46 -14.20 -1.16 15.62
CA TYR A 46 -14.75 -0.08 14.81
C TYR A 46 -15.57 -0.61 13.63
N LEU A 47 -15.05 -1.59 12.89
CA LEU A 47 -15.75 -2.19 11.75
C LEU A 47 -17.08 -2.82 12.21
N SER A 48 -17.04 -3.60 13.30
CA SER A 48 -18.23 -4.24 13.87
C SER A 48 -19.27 -3.21 14.33
N ALA A 49 -18.86 -2.18 15.08
CA ALA A 49 -19.75 -1.13 15.57
C ALA A 49 -20.43 -0.32 14.45
N ASN A 50 -19.79 -0.23 13.28
CA ASN A 50 -20.32 0.49 12.12
C ASN A 50 -20.95 -0.43 11.06
N SER A 51 -21.11 -1.73 11.33
CA SER A 51 -21.62 -2.73 10.38
C SER A 51 -20.83 -2.75 9.05
N LEU A 52 -19.51 -2.55 9.12
CA LEU A 52 -18.61 -2.55 7.99
C LEU A 52 -17.88 -3.90 7.89
N THR A 53 -17.59 -4.31 6.66
CA THR A 53 -16.75 -5.49 6.37
C THR A 53 -15.45 -5.04 5.71
N ALA A 54 -14.34 -5.61 6.15
CA ALA A 54 -13.03 -5.37 5.56
C ALA A 54 -12.15 -6.61 5.69
N THR A 55 -11.20 -6.76 4.77
CA THR A 55 -10.19 -7.81 4.80
C THR A 55 -8.97 -7.33 5.57
N GLN A 56 -8.40 -8.18 6.44
CA GLN A 56 -7.16 -7.88 7.14
C GLN A 56 -5.96 -8.30 6.28
N HIS A 57 -5.05 -7.36 6.05
CA HIS A 57 -3.73 -7.62 5.47
C HIS A 57 -2.76 -8.15 6.55
N SER A 58 -1.73 -8.89 6.17
CA SER A 58 -0.72 -9.47 7.08
C SER A 58 0.00 -8.42 7.94
N SER A 59 0.12 -7.18 7.48
CA SER A 59 0.66 -6.07 8.27
C SER A 59 -0.29 -5.52 9.34
N GLY A 60 -1.53 -6.00 9.42
CA GLY A 60 -2.57 -5.46 10.32
C GLY A 60 -3.33 -4.25 9.75
N LEU A 61 -3.06 -3.82 8.51
CA LEU A 61 -3.92 -2.94 7.74
C LEU A 61 -5.25 -3.64 7.46
N PHE A 62 -6.37 -2.91 7.48
CA PHE A 62 -7.65 -3.43 6.97
C PHE A 62 -8.07 -2.65 5.71
N TYR A 63 -8.74 -3.35 4.79
CA TYR A 63 -9.15 -2.75 3.52
C TYR A 63 -10.43 -3.36 2.96
N THR A 64 -11.11 -2.56 2.14
CA THR A 64 -12.22 -3.01 1.27
C THR A 64 -11.89 -2.59 -0.16
N ILE A 65 -11.92 -3.54 -1.10
CA ILE A 65 -11.76 -3.23 -2.52
C ILE A 65 -13.15 -2.96 -3.08
N ASP A 66 -13.41 -1.71 -3.46
CA ASP A 66 -14.69 -1.29 -4.05
C ASP A 66 -14.68 -1.53 -5.57
N ASP A 67 -13.49 -1.38 -6.19
CA ASP A 67 -13.22 -1.71 -7.59
C ASP A 67 -11.76 -2.20 -7.71
N PRO A 68 -11.51 -3.39 -8.23
CA PRO A 68 -10.14 -3.92 -8.36
C PRO A 68 -9.30 -3.18 -9.42
N GLY A 69 -9.92 -2.42 -10.32
CA GLY A 69 -9.23 -1.81 -11.46
C GLY A 69 -8.80 -2.84 -12.51
N THR A 70 -8.01 -2.38 -13.51
CA THR A 70 -7.74 -3.27 -14.66
C THR A 70 -6.28 -3.20 -15.09
N THR A 71 -5.41 -3.02 -15.45
CA THR A 71 -4.07 -2.97 -16.02
C THR A 71 -2.95 -3.10 -14.99
N ASN A 72 -2.23 -2.04 -14.71
CA ASN A 72 -0.99 -2.07 -13.92
C ASN A 72 -1.27 -2.03 -12.40
N THR A 73 -0.47 -2.77 -11.65
CA THR A 73 -0.36 -2.68 -10.19
C THR A 73 0.78 -1.74 -9.81
N ALA A 74 0.61 -0.98 -8.73
CA ALA A 74 1.66 -0.13 -8.22
C ALA A 74 2.75 -0.96 -7.51
N ALA A 75 4.02 -0.65 -7.78
CA ALA A 75 5.18 -1.08 -7.02
C ALA A 75 5.68 0.07 -6.13
N ILE A 76 6.60 -0.21 -5.21
CA ILE A 76 7.10 0.79 -4.25
C ILE A 76 7.73 2.02 -4.95
N CYS A 77 8.30 1.84 -6.12
CA CYS A 77 8.92 2.89 -6.92
C CYS A 77 7.98 3.56 -7.93
N SER A 78 6.74 3.09 -8.06
CA SER A 78 5.79 3.65 -9.01
C SER A 78 5.37 5.07 -8.67
N ASN A 79 5.17 5.90 -9.69
CA ASN A 79 4.37 7.12 -9.57
C ASN A 79 2.90 6.72 -9.61
N VAL A 80 2.16 7.06 -8.57
CA VAL A 80 0.72 6.81 -8.46
C VAL A 80 -0.05 8.12 -8.51
N THR A 81 -1.04 8.23 -9.39
CA THR A 81 -1.96 9.36 -9.44
C THR A 81 -3.27 8.96 -8.80
N VAL A 82 -3.70 9.71 -7.78
CA VAL A 82 -4.85 9.34 -6.96
C VAL A 82 -5.82 10.52 -6.73
N ASN A 83 -7.10 10.22 -6.59
CA ASN A 83 -8.04 11.03 -5.83
C ASN A 83 -8.27 10.33 -4.48
N TYR A 84 -8.44 11.10 -3.41
CA TYR A 84 -8.64 10.52 -2.09
C TYR A 84 -9.38 11.44 -1.13
N THR A 85 -9.92 10.83 -0.08
CA THR A 85 -10.43 11.52 1.11
C THR A 85 -9.90 10.79 2.33
N GLY A 86 -9.16 11.50 3.20
CA GLY A 86 -8.64 11.01 4.48
C GLY A 86 -9.45 11.57 5.65
N SER A 87 -9.89 10.71 6.56
CA SER A 87 -10.67 11.07 7.75
C SER A 87 -10.19 10.33 8.99
N LEU A 88 -10.42 10.93 10.15
CA LEU A 88 -10.21 10.32 11.45
C LEU A 88 -11.32 9.28 11.72
N MET A 89 -10.94 8.04 12.07
CA MET A 89 -11.94 7.00 12.39
C MET A 89 -12.74 7.33 13.66
N ALA A 90 -12.13 8.07 14.60
CA ALA A 90 -12.75 8.40 15.87
C ALA A 90 -14.03 9.24 15.76
N ASN A 91 -14.12 10.15 14.77
CA ASN A 91 -15.20 11.11 14.65
C ASN A 91 -15.63 11.41 13.20
N GLY A 92 -14.97 10.80 12.21
CA GLY A 92 -15.26 11.00 10.79
C GLY A 92 -14.78 12.34 10.21
N VAL A 93 -14.08 13.18 10.99
CA VAL A 93 -13.58 14.47 10.52
C VAL A 93 -12.59 14.26 9.38
N VAL A 94 -12.86 14.91 8.24
CA VAL A 94 -11.96 14.91 7.08
C VAL A 94 -10.81 15.87 7.38
N PHE A 95 -9.59 15.37 7.34
CA PHE A 95 -8.39 16.17 7.57
C PHE A 95 -7.65 16.53 6.28
N ASP A 96 -7.87 15.75 5.21
CA ASP A 96 -7.25 16.01 3.91
C ASP A 96 -8.04 15.35 2.78
N SER A 97 -8.07 15.98 1.61
CA SER A 97 -8.71 15.40 0.42
C SER A 97 -8.19 16.02 -0.87
N ASN A 98 -8.09 15.21 -1.91
CA ASN A 98 -7.94 15.68 -3.29
C ASN A 98 -8.93 14.94 -4.17
N ASN A 99 -10.00 15.63 -4.57
CA ASN A 99 -11.05 15.12 -5.45
C ASN A 99 -11.11 15.88 -6.79
N SER A 100 -10.00 16.57 -7.16
CA SER A 100 -9.87 17.21 -8.47
C SER A 100 -9.92 16.18 -9.60
N GLY A 101 -10.46 16.55 -10.75
CA GLY A 101 -10.62 15.63 -11.89
C GLY A 101 -9.31 14.98 -12.36
N ALA A 102 -8.18 15.67 -12.23
CA ALA A 102 -6.86 15.18 -12.65
C ALA A 102 -6.19 14.23 -11.60
N GLY A 103 -6.57 14.33 -10.33
CA GLY A 103 -5.86 13.67 -9.22
C GLY A 103 -4.54 14.38 -8.87
N ILE A 104 -3.81 13.80 -7.92
CA ILE A 104 -2.48 14.24 -7.52
C ILE A 104 -1.51 13.05 -7.57
N SER A 105 -0.26 13.29 -8.00
CA SER A 105 0.73 12.24 -8.18
C SER A 105 1.77 12.22 -7.06
N PHE A 106 2.14 11.02 -6.63
CA PHE A 106 3.15 10.75 -5.62
C PHE A 106 4.01 9.56 -6.03
N VAL A 107 5.24 9.50 -5.55
CA VAL A 107 6.02 8.24 -5.53
C VAL A 107 5.52 7.40 -4.37
N LEU A 108 5.07 6.16 -4.62
CA LEU A 108 4.44 5.32 -3.60
C LEU A 108 5.32 5.13 -2.37
N GLY A 109 6.63 4.94 -2.55
CA GLY A 109 7.59 4.77 -1.45
C GLY A 109 7.76 5.97 -0.52
N GLN A 110 7.29 7.16 -0.91
CA GLN A 110 7.31 8.36 -0.07
C GLN A 110 6.07 8.50 0.82
N LEU A 111 5.04 7.68 0.60
CA LEU A 111 3.79 7.74 1.32
C LEU A 111 3.85 6.93 2.62
N MET A 112 2.85 7.09 3.50
CA MET A 112 2.73 6.29 4.73
C MET A 112 2.63 4.79 4.41
N VAL A 113 3.10 3.95 5.33
CA VAL A 113 3.18 2.48 5.14
C VAL A 113 1.82 1.89 4.78
N GLY A 114 0.72 2.37 5.36
CA GLY A 114 -0.63 1.92 5.02
C GLY A 114 -0.97 2.06 3.54
N TRP A 115 -0.53 3.14 2.88
CA TRP A 115 -0.69 3.32 1.43
C TRP A 115 0.24 2.43 0.63
N GLN A 116 1.51 2.27 1.07
CA GLN A 116 2.48 1.37 0.43
C GLN A 116 2.00 -0.09 0.42
N LYS A 117 1.26 -0.52 1.46
CA LYS A 117 0.66 -1.87 1.55
C LYS A 117 -0.69 -1.97 0.85
N GLY A 118 -1.46 -0.88 0.81
CA GLY A 118 -2.84 -0.88 0.31
C GLY A 118 -2.93 -0.70 -1.21
N LEU A 119 -2.19 0.24 -1.81
CA LEU A 119 -2.32 0.53 -3.24
C LEU A 119 -1.90 -0.64 -4.15
N PRO A 120 -0.90 -1.48 -3.81
CA PRO A 120 -0.59 -2.68 -4.59
C PRO A 120 -1.71 -3.74 -4.64
N LEU A 121 -2.74 -3.64 -3.80
CA LEU A 121 -3.88 -4.56 -3.77
C LEU A 121 -4.90 -4.30 -4.88
N ILE A 122 -4.81 -3.13 -5.52
CA ILE A 122 -5.66 -2.73 -6.65
C ILE A 122 -4.81 -2.37 -7.87
N LYS A 123 -5.49 -2.21 -9.00
CA LYS A 123 -4.88 -1.84 -10.27
C LYS A 123 -5.30 -0.43 -10.69
N ASN A 124 -4.69 0.09 -11.74
CA ASN A 124 -5.07 1.34 -12.36
C ASN A 124 -6.60 1.40 -12.62
N GLY A 125 -7.22 2.50 -12.24
CA GLY A 125 -8.68 2.70 -12.25
C GLY A 125 -9.39 2.18 -11.00
N GLY A 126 -8.71 1.42 -10.14
CA GLY A 126 -9.29 0.79 -8.96
C GLY A 126 -9.65 1.74 -7.83
N ARG A 127 -10.53 1.25 -6.95
CA ARG A 127 -10.99 1.97 -5.75
C ARG A 127 -10.84 1.10 -4.53
N ILE A 128 -10.30 1.67 -3.46
CA ILE A 128 -10.04 0.97 -2.21
C ILE A 128 -10.33 1.88 -1.02
N THR A 129 -10.90 1.31 0.02
CA THR A 129 -10.99 1.95 1.33
C THR A 129 -9.98 1.29 2.27
N LEU A 130 -9.11 2.09 2.88
CA LEU A 130 -8.09 1.64 3.84
C LEU A 130 -8.47 2.10 5.25
N TYR A 131 -8.29 1.21 6.24
CA TYR A 131 -8.39 1.50 7.66
C TYR A 131 -7.00 1.28 8.26
N ILE A 132 -6.33 2.38 8.58
CA ILE A 132 -4.89 2.43 8.84
C ILE A 132 -4.66 2.68 10.33
N PRO A 133 -4.01 1.74 11.05
CA PRO A 133 -3.63 1.96 12.43
C PRO A 133 -2.48 2.96 12.54
N PRO A 134 -2.27 3.57 13.73
CA PRO A 134 -1.20 4.56 13.95
C PRO A 134 0.18 4.10 13.49
N SER A 135 0.57 2.85 13.77
CA SER A 135 1.88 2.29 13.39
C SER A 135 2.13 2.19 11.88
N LEU A 136 1.07 2.16 11.06
CA LEU A 136 1.13 2.17 9.61
C LEU A 136 0.75 3.53 9.00
N GLY A 137 0.39 4.50 9.86
CA GLY A 137 0.01 5.86 9.51
C GLY A 137 1.04 6.89 9.97
N TYR A 138 0.60 7.85 10.80
CA TYR A 138 1.45 8.95 11.28
C TYR A 138 2.07 8.71 12.66
N GLY A 139 1.80 7.59 13.30
CA GLY A 139 2.38 7.21 14.59
C GLY A 139 1.85 8.02 15.78
N ALA A 140 2.73 8.22 16.77
CA ALA A 140 2.37 8.82 18.04
C ALA A 140 2.40 10.37 18.04
N TYR A 141 2.81 11.01 16.94
CA TYR A 141 3.01 12.46 16.89
C TYR A 141 1.86 13.16 16.19
N ASP A 142 1.47 14.32 16.73
CA ASP A 142 0.51 15.21 16.10
C ASP A 142 0.98 15.67 14.72
N ARG A 143 0.04 15.85 13.80
CA ARG A 143 0.25 16.56 12.53
C ARG A 143 -0.52 17.87 12.58
N THR A 144 0.20 18.97 12.31
CA THR A 144 -0.35 20.32 12.34
C THR A 144 -0.45 20.90 10.93
N ASP A 145 -1.39 21.82 10.74
CA ASP A 145 -1.44 22.68 9.57
C ASP A 145 -0.36 23.78 9.61
N ASN A 146 -0.34 24.63 8.59
CA ASN A 146 0.62 25.74 8.46
C ASN A 146 0.46 26.80 9.56
N ASN A 147 -0.65 26.80 10.31
CA ASN A 147 -0.94 27.71 11.42
C ASN A 147 -0.59 27.08 12.79
N GLY A 148 -0.09 25.84 12.81
CA GLY A 148 0.23 25.10 14.02
C GLY A 148 -1.00 24.44 14.69
N VAL A 149 -2.14 24.39 14.02
CA VAL A 149 -3.34 23.73 14.54
C VAL A 149 -3.25 22.22 14.28
N VAL A 150 -3.48 21.43 15.32
CA VAL A 150 -3.47 19.96 15.20
C VAL A 150 -4.64 19.50 14.33
N VAL A 151 -4.32 18.91 13.17
CA VAL A 151 -5.32 18.36 12.23
C VAL A 151 -5.42 16.83 12.33
N ILE A 152 -4.34 16.15 12.73
CA ILE A 152 -4.33 14.73 13.04
C ILE A 152 -3.62 14.54 14.38
N PRO A 153 -4.34 14.25 15.46
CA PRO A 153 -3.72 13.92 16.74
C PRO A 153 -2.85 12.67 16.67
N GLY A 154 -1.81 12.60 17.50
CA GLY A 154 -1.00 11.41 17.64
C GLY A 154 -1.84 10.19 17.98
N ASN A 155 -1.40 9.01 17.56
CA ASN A 155 -2.10 7.73 17.70
C ASN A 155 -3.48 7.68 17.03
N SER A 156 -3.73 8.50 16.00
CA SER A 156 -4.97 8.49 15.23
C SER A 156 -5.06 7.26 14.33
N TYR A 157 -6.23 6.61 14.34
CA TYR A 157 -6.65 5.63 13.34
C TYR A 157 -7.28 6.37 12.17
N LEU A 158 -6.88 6.03 10.96
CA LEU A 158 -7.23 6.78 9.75
C LEU A 158 -8.07 5.92 8.81
N LYS A 159 -9.04 6.54 8.16
CA LYS A 159 -9.78 5.96 7.05
C LYS A 159 -9.48 6.76 5.79
N PHE A 160 -9.04 6.07 4.75
CA PHE A 160 -8.87 6.65 3.42
C PHE A 160 -9.77 5.95 2.41
N SER A 161 -10.54 6.73 1.67
CA SER A 161 -11.16 6.27 0.42
C SER A 161 -10.32 6.78 -0.74
N ILE A 162 -9.83 5.88 -1.59
CA ILE A 162 -8.83 6.17 -2.62
C ILE A 162 -9.30 5.65 -3.96
N HIS A 163 -9.17 6.47 -5.00
CA HIS A 163 -9.29 6.08 -6.40
C HIS A 163 -7.92 6.18 -7.06
N LEU A 164 -7.32 5.06 -7.42
CA LEU A 164 -6.06 4.98 -8.15
C LEU A 164 -6.31 5.27 -9.63
N ARG A 165 -5.96 6.48 -10.04
CA ARG A 165 -6.26 7.01 -11.39
C ARG A 165 -5.26 6.54 -12.42
N ASP A 166 -3.98 6.44 -12.03
CA ASP A 166 -2.90 6.03 -12.92
C ASP A 166 -1.72 5.44 -12.14
N VAL A 167 -0.95 4.57 -12.79
CA VAL A 167 0.27 3.93 -12.29
C VAL A 167 1.34 3.98 -13.38
N GLN A 168 2.48 4.64 -13.08
CA GLN A 168 3.64 4.80 -13.95
C GLN A 168 4.92 4.23 -13.32
#